data_6f4661eff32092fe91a8259f951d9647
#
_entry.id   6f4661eff32092fe91a8259f951d9647
#
_cell.length_a   1.000
_cell.length_b   1.000
_cell.length_c   1.000
_cell.angle_alpha   90.00
_cell.angle_beta   90.00
_cell.angle_gamma   90.00
#
_symmetry.space_group_name_H-M   'P 1'
#
loop_
_entity.id
_entity.type
_entity.pdbx_description
1 polymer ?
#
loop_
_entity_poly.entity_id
_entity_poly.type
_entity_poly.pdbx_seq_one_letter_code
_entity_poly.pdbx_strand_id
1 'polypeptide(L)'
;MTRTALAAVVREYGADPQRCRRGSTHLRPSGVTMTVADELAALRRRTDTISPRELDDLWARLEPARIDDLVGYRWRGFSFDTGHRTHTLLGKARWYGKQFAAAHDVQPLMCRDASGELYSDVETGRGEASLWEVRFRGEVTATMVYDGMPVFDHFKKADDDTLVGVMNGKGGLVFDAGEHYWFGLERDIAL
;
A
#
# COMPACT_ATOMS: atom_id res chain seq x y z
N MET A 1 5.64 -24.13 36.73
CA MET A 1 5.50 -24.81 35.42
C MET A 1 5.49 -23.75 34.36
N THR A 2 6.35 -23.49 33.48
CA THR A 2 7.76 -23.79 33.14
C THR A 2 8.13 -22.79 32.06
N ARG A 3 9.17 -22.01 32.28
CA ARG A 3 9.73 -20.98 31.38
C ARG A 3 10.52 -21.59 30.21
N THR A 4 9.93 -22.39 29.34
CA THR A 4 10.72 -23.12 28.30
C THR A 4 10.03 -23.19 26.94
N ALA A 5 9.37 -22.14 26.47
CA ALA A 5 8.75 -22.14 25.14
C ALA A 5 9.07 -20.87 24.29
N LEU A 6 9.99 -20.02 24.71
CA LEU A 6 10.29 -18.76 23.98
C LEU A 6 11.72 -18.69 23.40
N ALA A 7 12.47 -19.79 23.37
CA ALA A 7 13.87 -19.81 22.95
C ALA A 7 14.16 -20.55 21.63
N ALA A 8 13.14 -20.91 20.85
CA ALA A 8 13.32 -21.75 19.65
C ALA A 8 13.13 -21.03 18.29
N VAL A 9 12.88 -19.72 18.25
CA VAL A 9 12.61 -19.00 16.98
C VAL A 9 13.78 -18.11 16.51
N VAL A 10 14.90 -18.02 17.23
CA VAL A 10 15.99 -17.08 16.89
C VAL A 10 17.21 -17.77 16.25
N ARG A 11 17.11 -18.98 15.73
CA ARG A 11 18.31 -19.73 15.23
C ARG A 11 18.28 -20.16 13.77
N GLU A 12 17.69 -19.43 12.84
CA GLU A 12 17.75 -19.79 11.42
C GLU A 12 18.09 -18.67 10.43
N TYR A 13 18.86 -17.65 10.85
CA TYR A 13 19.51 -16.76 9.88
C TYR A 13 20.99 -16.57 10.26
N GLY A 14 21.76 -17.66 10.10
CA GLY A 14 23.21 -17.63 10.15
C GLY A 14 23.76 -17.39 8.75
N ALA A 15 24.34 -16.22 8.50
CA ALA A 15 25.09 -15.92 7.29
C ALA A 15 26.37 -16.77 7.24
N ASP A 16 26.59 -17.48 6.13
CA ASP A 16 27.87 -18.11 5.79
C ASP A 16 28.75 -17.13 5.00
N PRO A 17 29.91 -16.69 5.54
CA PRO A 17 30.81 -15.79 4.86
C PRO A 17 31.99 -16.52 4.28
N GLN A 18 31.85 -17.28 3.16
CA GLN A 18 33.02 -17.62 2.34
C GLN A 18 32.63 -18.26 0.99
N ARG A 19 32.56 -17.45 -0.06
CA ARG A 19 33.03 -17.84 -1.40
C ARG A 19 33.41 -16.62 -2.22
N CYS A 20 34.66 -16.23 -2.06
CA CYS A 20 35.33 -15.38 -3.01
C CYS A 20 35.99 -16.26 -4.07
N ARG A 21 35.66 -16.10 -5.39
CA ARG A 21 36.65 -16.15 -6.48
C ARG A 21 36.03 -15.98 -7.88
N ARG A 22 36.62 -14.97 -8.56
CA ARG A 22 36.95 -14.82 -10.00
C ARG A 22 35.79 -14.60 -10.95
N GLY A 23 35.53 -13.39 -11.43
CA GLY A 23 36.34 -12.75 -12.49
C GLY A 23 35.75 -13.13 -13.83
N SER A 24 34.75 -12.34 -14.32
CA SER A 24 34.55 -12.16 -15.76
C SER A 24 33.97 -10.76 -15.96
N THR A 25 34.81 -9.88 -16.47
CA THR A 25 34.47 -8.54 -16.93
C THR A 25 33.62 -8.67 -18.19
N HIS A 26 32.30 -8.74 -18.05
CA HIS A 26 31.39 -8.40 -19.11
C HIS A 26 30.90 -6.98 -18.85
N LEU A 27 31.43 -6.05 -19.67
CA LEU A 27 30.84 -4.72 -19.88
C LEU A 27 29.36 -4.93 -20.24
N ARG A 28 28.48 -4.70 -19.28
CA ARG A 28 27.05 -4.54 -19.53
C ARG A 28 26.87 -3.21 -20.25
N PRO A 29 26.06 -3.13 -21.31
CA PRO A 29 25.66 -1.85 -21.87
C PRO A 29 25.02 -1.01 -20.77
N SER A 30 25.23 0.29 -20.78
CA SER A 30 24.66 1.27 -19.86
C SER A 30 23.14 1.12 -19.86
N GLY A 31 22.63 0.27 -18.98
CA GLY A 31 21.21 0.10 -18.76
C GLY A 31 20.70 1.36 -18.06
N VAL A 32 19.71 2.00 -18.64
CA VAL A 32 18.86 2.98 -17.93
C VAL A 32 18.39 2.28 -16.66
N THR A 33 18.86 2.74 -15.50
CA THR A 33 18.40 2.22 -14.22
C THR A 33 16.95 2.65 -14.07
N MET A 34 16.02 1.69 -14.11
CA MET A 34 14.59 1.94 -13.87
C MET A 34 14.42 2.59 -12.50
N THR A 35 13.75 3.72 -12.45
CA THR A 35 13.38 4.35 -11.18
C THR A 35 12.26 3.56 -10.50
N VAL A 36 12.06 3.80 -9.20
CA VAL A 36 10.93 3.18 -8.47
C VAL A 36 9.58 3.60 -9.05
N ALA A 37 9.48 4.86 -9.52
CA ALA A 37 8.30 5.37 -10.22
C ALA A 37 8.05 4.66 -11.56
N ASP A 38 9.12 4.39 -12.34
CA ASP A 38 9.00 3.63 -13.61
C ASP A 38 8.52 2.19 -13.36
N GLU A 39 9.03 1.55 -12.30
CA GLU A 39 8.63 0.20 -11.90
C GLU A 39 7.15 0.17 -11.46
N LEU A 40 6.74 1.13 -10.62
CA LEU A 40 5.34 1.29 -10.24
C LEU A 40 4.43 1.49 -11.46
N ALA A 41 4.84 2.35 -12.39
CA ALA A 41 4.11 2.58 -13.63
C ALA A 41 4.04 1.31 -14.51
N ALA A 42 5.08 0.47 -14.49
CA ALA A 42 5.07 -0.83 -15.18
C ALA A 42 4.11 -1.82 -14.52
N LEU A 43 4.14 -1.95 -13.18
CA LEU A 43 3.21 -2.80 -12.42
C LEU A 43 1.75 -2.40 -12.63
N ARG A 44 1.47 -1.10 -12.64
CA ARG A 44 0.13 -0.57 -12.88
C ARG A 44 -0.44 -0.94 -14.26
N ARG A 45 0.41 -1.07 -15.30
CA ARG A 45 -0.04 -1.45 -16.66
C ARG A 45 -0.24 -2.95 -16.86
N ARG A 46 0.15 -3.76 -15.88
CA ARG A 46 -0.03 -5.21 -15.96
C ARG A 46 -1.50 -5.60 -15.95
N THR A 47 -1.83 -6.61 -16.72
CA THR A 47 -3.17 -7.22 -16.80
C THR A 47 -3.21 -8.64 -16.26
N ASP A 48 -2.04 -9.17 -15.88
CA ASP A 48 -1.88 -10.45 -15.21
C ASP A 48 -1.77 -10.24 -13.68
N THR A 49 -1.99 -11.28 -12.92
CA THR A 49 -1.88 -11.25 -11.45
C THR A 49 -0.46 -10.90 -11.02
N ILE A 50 -0.34 -9.90 -10.15
CA ILE A 50 0.92 -9.43 -9.58
C ILE A 50 1.19 -10.22 -8.30
N SER A 51 2.42 -10.72 -8.14
CA SER A 51 2.82 -11.37 -6.91
C SER A 51 2.84 -10.35 -5.75
N PRO A 52 2.24 -10.66 -4.58
CA PRO A 52 2.35 -9.82 -3.39
C PRO A 52 3.80 -9.51 -3.02
N ARG A 53 4.73 -10.43 -3.28
CA ARG A 53 6.16 -10.24 -3.03
C ARG A 53 6.78 -9.14 -3.90
N GLU A 54 6.35 -9.00 -5.17
CA GLU A 54 6.82 -7.89 -6.03
C GLU A 54 6.44 -6.54 -5.43
N LEU A 55 5.23 -6.44 -4.83
CA LEU A 55 4.76 -5.23 -4.16
C LEU A 55 5.45 -5.00 -2.81
N ASP A 56 5.78 -6.06 -2.08
CA ASP A 56 6.60 -5.97 -0.86
C ASP A 56 8.01 -5.45 -1.16
N ASP A 57 8.64 -5.95 -2.24
CA ASP A 57 9.97 -5.51 -2.69
C ASP A 57 9.96 -4.06 -3.19
N LEU A 58 8.89 -3.62 -3.87
CA LEU A 58 8.66 -2.22 -4.22
C LEU A 58 8.50 -1.36 -2.96
N TRP A 59 7.61 -1.75 -2.05
CA TRP A 59 7.31 -1.05 -0.81
C TRP A 59 8.55 -0.76 0.04
N ALA A 60 9.48 -1.73 0.12
CA ALA A 60 10.72 -1.58 0.89
C ALA A 60 11.63 -0.45 0.38
N ARG A 61 11.44 0.00 -0.87
CA ARG A 61 12.25 1.06 -1.53
C ARG A 61 11.54 2.40 -1.63
N LEU A 62 10.23 2.45 -1.33
CA LEU A 62 9.45 3.69 -1.32
C LEU A 62 9.75 4.52 -0.08
N GLU A 63 9.58 5.83 -0.17
CA GLU A 63 9.70 6.75 0.96
C GLU A 63 8.44 6.72 1.84
N PRO A 64 8.54 6.72 3.18
CA PRO A 64 7.40 6.91 4.06
C PRO A 64 6.67 8.21 3.74
N ALA A 65 5.35 8.14 3.56
CA ALA A 65 4.53 9.32 3.37
C ALA A 65 4.31 10.04 4.70
N ARG A 66 4.21 11.36 4.66
CA ARG A 66 3.81 12.23 5.78
C ARG A 66 2.35 12.60 5.63
N ILE A 67 1.70 12.99 6.72
CA ILE A 67 0.30 13.46 6.67
C ILE A 67 0.15 14.64 5.69
N ASP A 68 1.11 15.56 5.69
CA ASP A 68 1.09 16.74 4.81
C ASP A 68 1.23 16.38 3.32
N ASP A 69 1.76 15.22 2.99
CA ASP A 69 1.81 14.76 1.59
C ASP A 69 0.41 14.39 1.05
N LEU A 70 -0.54 14.03 1.94
CA LEU A 70 -1.88 13.56 1.58
C LEU A 70 -2.93 14.64 1.63
N VAL A 71 -2.86 15.53 2.65
CA VAL A 71 -3.90 16.48 3.01
C VAL A 71 -4.06 17.59 1.96
N GLY A 72 -5.30 18.09 1.79
CA GLY A 72 -5.65 19.15 0.85
C GLY A 72 -5.94 18.62 -0.56
N TYR A 73 -6.03 17.32 -0.75
CA TYR A 73 -6.22 16.72 -2.08
C TYR A 73 -7.26 15.62 -2.09
N ARG A 74 -7.90 15.47 -3.25
CA ARG A 74 -8.56 14.25 -3.64
C ARG A 74 -7.59 13.44 -4.49
N TRP A 75 -7.59 12.12 -4.26
CA TRP A 75 -6.70 11.16 -4.89
C TRP A 75 -7.52 10.11 -5.64
N ARG A 76 -7.16 9.87 -6.88
CA ARG A 76 -7.75 8.81 -7.69
C ARG A 76 -7.07 7.49 -7.39
N GLY A 77 -7.86 6.49 -6.99
CA GLY A 77 -7.39 5.16 -6.66
C GLY A 77 -7.18 4.27 -7.89
N PHE A 78 -6.21 3.39 -7.78
CA PHE A 78 -6.05 2.23 -8.64
C PHE A 78 -5.66 1.01 -7.81
N SER A 79 -5.97 -0.18 -8.29
CA SER A 79 -5.78 -1.41 -7.55
C SER A 79 -4.75 -2.28 -8.26
N PHE A 80 -3.90 -2.96 -7.49
CA PHE A 80 -3.05 -4.03 -8.00
C PHE A 80 -3.81 -5.35 -7.91
N ASP A 81 -3.94 -6.05 -9.04
CA ASP A 81 -4.58 -7.36 -9.03
C ASP A 81 -3.59 -8.42 -8.53
N THR A 82 -3.69 -8.71 -7.24
CA THR A 82 -2.94 -9.79 -6.58
C THR A 82 -3.81 -11.03 -6.34
N GLY A 83 -5.04 -11.06 -6.90
CA GLY A 83 -6.06 -12.06 -6.58
C GLY A 83 -6.81 -11.77 -5.28
N HIS A 84 -6.49 -10.70 -4.56
CA HIS A 84 -7.15 -10.34 -3.31
C HIS A 84 -8.61 -9.91 -3.55
N ARG A 85 -9.56 -10.45 -2.76
CA ARG A 85 -11.01 -10.20 -2.92
C ARG A 85 -11.39 -8.71 -2.94
N THR A 86 -10.67 -7.85 -2.20
CA THR A 86 -10.94 -6.41 -2.15
C THR A 86 -10.80 -5.74 -3.51
N HIS A 87 -9.91 -6.22 -4.39
CA HIS A 87 -9.80 -5.75 -5.76
C HIS A 87 -11.16 -5.83 -6.50
N THR A 88 -11.79 -6.99 -6.44
CA THR A 88 -13.12 -7.21 -7.06
C THR A 88 -14.22 -6.41 -6.36
N LEU A 89 -14.19 -6.31 -5.03
CA LEU A 89 -15.20 -5.59 -4.25
C LEU A 89 -15.18 -4.09 -4.56
N LEU A 90 -13.99 -3.47 -4.61
CA LEU A 90 -13.85 -2.05 -4.96
C LEU A 90 -14.25 -1.76 -6.40
N GLY A 91 -13.97 -2.68 -7.33
CA GLY A 91 -14.46 -2.58 -8.70
C GLY A 91 -16.00 -2.56 -8.78
N LYS A 92 -16.67 -3.45 -8.04
CA LYS A 92 -18.16 -3.49 -7.96
C LYS A 92 -18.73 -2.24 -7.30
N ALA A 93 -18.06 -1.71 -6.27
CA ALA A 93 -18.44 -0.47 -5.59
C ALA A 93 -18.18 0.78 -6.45
N ARG A 94 -17.53 0.64 -7.62
CA ARG A 94 -17.13 1.76 -8.47
C ARG A 94 -16.27 2.76 -7.71
N TRP A 95 -15.35 2.21 -6.88
CA TRP A 95 -14.44 3.01 -6.08
C TRP A 95 -13.62 3.96 -6.97
N TYR A 96 -13.69 5.23 -6.62
CA TYR A 96 -12.93 6.28 -7.30
C TYR A 96 -11.57 6.51 -6.65
N GLY A 97 -11.51 6.47 -5.31
CA GLY A 97 -10.31 6.79 -4.56
C GLY A 97 -10.61 7.28 -3.15
N LYS A 98 -9.81 8.24 -2.70
CA LYS A 98 -9.88 8.81 -1.35
C LYS A 98 -9.82 10.33 -1.41
N GLN A 99 -10.37 11.00 -0.38
CA GLN A 99 -10.25 12.43 -0.22
C GLN A 99 -9.73 12.74 1.18
N PHE A 100 -8.72 13.59 1.28
CA PHE A 100 -8.09 13.99 2.53
C PHE A 100 -8.19 15.52 2.65
N ALA A 101 -9.31 16.04 3.16
CA ALA A 101 -9.52 17.48 3.33
C ALA A 101 -8.64 18.01 4.47
N ALA A 102 -8.58 17.28 5.57
CA ALA A 102 -7.70 17.54 6.71
C ALA A 102 -7.31 16.19 7.38
N ALA A 103 -6.40 16.22 8.37
CA ALA A 103 -5.98 15.01 9.07
C ALA A 103 -7.15 14.26 9.76
N HIS A 104 -8.19 14.98 10.18
CA HIS A 104 -9.38 14.42 10.82
C HIS A 104 -10.66 14.61 9.98
N ASP A 105 -10.50 14.87 8.67
CA ASP A 105 -11.58 14.96 7.69
C ASP A 105 -11.16 14.20 6.44
N VAL A 106 -11.44 12.90 6.42
CA VAL A 106 -10.97 11.96 5.42
C VAL A 106 -12.11 11.09 4.93
N GLN A 107 -12.38 11.10 3.63
CA GLN A 107 -13.35 10.23 2.97
C GLN A 107 -12.60 9.02 2.36
N PRO A 108 -12.62 7.85 3.03
CA PRO A 108 -11.82 6.70 2.63
C PRO A 108 -12.35 5.98 1.39
N LEU A 109 -13.66 6.02 1.17
CA LEU A 109 -14.35 5.31 0.11
C LEU A 109 -15.15 6.28 -0.77
N MET A 110 -14.43 7.11 -1.54
CA MET A 110 -15.07 7.89 -2.60
C MET A 110 -15.48 6.93 -3.73
N CYS A 111 -16.76 6.87 -4.03
CA CYS A 111 -17.34 6.00 -5.05
C CYS A 111 -18.12 6.82 -6.08
N ARG A 112 -18.40 6.22 -7.24
CA ARG A 112 -19.28 6.81 -8.24
C ARG A 112 -20.66 6.16 -8.18
N ASP A 113 -21.69 6.98 -8.12
CA ASP A 113 -23.06 6.52 -8.26
C ASP A 113 -23.42 6.14 -9.71
N ALA A 114 -24.68 5.81 -9.96
CA ALA A 114 -25.14 5.42 -11.30
C ALA A 114 -25.09 6.58 -12.32
N SER A 115 -25.18 7.84 -11.86
CA SER A 115 -25.07 9.04 -12.69
C SER A 115 -23.60 9.43 -12.97
N GLY A 116 -22.65 8.85 -12.23
CA GLY A 116 -21.22 9.16 -12.30
C GLY A 116 -20.75 10.18 -11.27
N GLU A 117 -21.68 10.70 -10.43
CA GLU A 117 -21.35 11.63 -9.35
C GLU A 117 -20.56 10.93 -8.24
N LEU A 118 -19.65 11.69 -7.63
CA LEU A 118 -18.84 11.20 -6.52
C LEU A 118 -19.57 11.39 -5.18
N TYR A 119 -19.53 10.35 -4.37
CA TYR A 119 -20.02 10.38 -2.99
C TYR A 119 -19.10 9.58 -2.07
N SER A 120 -19.14 9.87 -0.77
CA SER A 120 -18.48 9.05 0.25
C SER A 120 -19.41 7.91 0.67
N ASP A 121 -18.97 6.65 0.48
CA ASP A 121 -19.73 5.47 0.89
C ASP A 121 -19.51 5.19 2.38
N VAL A 122 -20.15 5.99 3.22
CA VAL A 122 -20.08 5.89 4.70
C VAL A 122 -20.76 4.63 5.24
N GLU A 123 -21.66 4.01 4.48
CA GLU A 123 -22.32 2.77 4.89
C GLU A 123 -21.33 1.59 4.83
N THR A 124 -20.65 1.42 3.71
CA THR A 124 -19.62 0.40 3.53
C THR A 124 -18.41 0.66 4.44
N GLY A 125 -17.97 1.93 4.57
CA GLY A 125 -16.86 2.36 5.42
C GLY A 125 -17.19 2.30 6.92
N ARG A 126 -18.44 2.21 7.27
CA ARG A 126 -18.95 2.34 8.65
C ARG A 126 -18.54 3.66 9.30
N GLY A 127 -18.61 4.73 8.56
CA GLY A 127 -18.14 6.06 8.91
C GLY A 127 -17.09 6.56 7.92
N GLU A 128 -16.39 7.56 8.32
CA GLU A 128 -15.28 8.18 7.61
C GLU A 128 -13.93 7.66 8.16
N ALA A 129 -12.89 8.50 8.13
CA ALA A 129 -11.56 8.12 8.57
C ALA A 129 -10.75 9.34 9.05
N SER A 130 -9.59 9.05 9.64
CA SER A 130 -8.61 10.05 10.05
C SER A 130 -7.18 9.59 9.75
N LEU A 131 -6.24 10.55 9.66
CA LEU A 131 -4.83 10.29 9.42
C LEU A 131 -4.02 10.34 10.72
N TRP A 132 -3.11 9.42 10.87
CA TRP A 132 -2.21 9.27 11.99
C TRP A 132 -0.81 8.88 11.52
N GLU A 133 0.21 9.12 12.34
CA GLU A 133 1.53 8.55 12.13
C GLU A 133 1.62 7.21 12.87
N VAL A 134 1.79 6.13 12.12
CA VAL A 134 1.80 4.77 12.67
C VAL A 134 3.06 4.04 12.22
N ARG A 135 3.69 3.31 13.16
CA ARG A 135 4.81 2.44 12.83
C ARG A 135 4.31 1.15 12.18
N PHE A 136 4.69 0.96 10.93
CA PHE A 136 4.40 -0.25 10.15
C PHE A 136 5.67 -0.75 9.47
N ARG A 137 5.99 -2.04 9.61
CA ARG A 137 7.19 -2.69 9.03
C ARG A 137 8.50 -1.96 9.36
N GLY A 138 8.60 -1.42 10.60
CA GLY A 138 9.80 -0.75 11.11
C GLY A 138 9.88 0.76 10.88
N GLU A 139 9.07 1.32 10.00
CA GLU A 139 9.06 2.75 9.66
C GLU A 139 7.77 3.43 10.13
N VAL A 140 7.83 4.72 10.44
CA VAL A 140 6.66 5.53 10.74
C VAL A 140 6.18 6.17 9.45
N THR A 141 4.89 6.02 9.14
CA THR A 141 4.30 6.57 7.92
C THR A 141 2.88 7.07 8.16
N ALA A 142 2.42 7.98 7.32
CA ALA A 142 1.01 8.40 7.31
C ALA A 142 0.12 7.16 7.12
N THR A 143 -0.85 7.04 7.99
CA THR A 143 -1.76 5.91 8.06
C THR A 143 -3.18 6.41 8.23
N MET A 144 -4.06 6.01 7.34
CA MET A 144 -5.48 6.26 7.48
C MET A 144 -6.11 5.19 8.35
N VAL A 145 -6.90 5.60 9.32
CA VAL A 145 -7.62 4.75 10.27
C VAL A 145 -9.11 4.98 10.06
N TYR A 146 -9.84 3.91 9.77
CA TYR A 146 -11.29 3.96 9.61
C TYR A 146 -11.98 4.14 10.96
N ASP A 147 -13.00 4.99 11.04
CA ASP A 147 -13.71 5.33 12.29
C ASP A 147 -14.47 4.12 12.86
N GLY A 148 -15.17 3.38 12.02
CA GLY A 148 -16.06 2.29 12.43
C GLY A 148 -15.54 0.89 12.16
N MET A 149 -14.31 0.74 11.66
CA MET A 149 -13.69 -0.55 11.37
C MET A 149 -12.26 -0.61 11.89
N PRO A 150 -11.78 -1.76 12.38
CA PRO A 150 -10.38 -1.94 12.75
C PRO A 150 -9.51 -2.16 11.49
N VAL A 151 -9.52 -1.18 10.60
CA VAL A 151 -8.83 -1.18 9.31
C VAL A 151 -7.92 0.05 9.23
N PHE A 152 -6.71 -0.15 8.74
CA PHE A 152 -5.69 0.85 8.51
C PHE A 152 -5.24 0.77 7.06
N ASP A 153 -4.97 1.93 6.44
CA ASP A 153 -4.26 1.99 5.16
C ASP A 153 -2.94 2.75 5.38
N HIS A 154 -1.82 2.06 5.26
CA HIS A 154 -0.49 2.67 5.38
C HIS A 154 -0.04 3.18 4.02
N PHE A 155 0.63 4.35 3.97
CA PHE A 155 1.03 4.98 2.71
C PHE A 155 2.53 5.20 2.61
N LYS A 156 3.08 4.95 1.41
CA LYS A 156 4.43 5.37 1.02
C LYS A 156 4.38 6.10 -0.32
N LYS A 157 5.36 6.99 -0.55
CA LYS A 157 5.47 7.80 -1.76
C LYS A 157 6.32 7.10 -2.81
N ALA A 158 5.83 7.07 -4.06
CA ALA A 158 6.67 6.78 -5.22
C ALA A 158 7.27 8.09 -5.78
N ASP A 159 6.48 9.15 -5.74
CA ASP A 159 6.82 10.54 -6.05
C ASP A 159 5.82 11.49 -5.35
N ASP A 160 5.85 12.79 -5.67
CA ASP A 160 4.98 13.78 -5.02
C ASP A 160 3.50 13.62 -5.39
N ASP A 161 3.19 12.96 -6.51
CA ASP A 161 1.84 12.80 -7.04
C ASP A 161 1.32 11.35 -6.98
N THR A 162 2.14 10.41 -6.47
CA THR A 162 1.80 8.99 -6.48
C THR A 162 2.13 8.31 -5.16
N LEU A 163 1.13 7.69 -4.56
CA LEU A 163 1.26 6.89 -3.33
C LEU A 163 0.98 5.42 -3.61
N VAL A 164 1.63 4.56 -2.85
CA VAL A 164 1.27 3.15 -2.70
C VAL A 164 0.66 2.95 -1.31
N GLY A 165 -0.47 2.25 -1.25
CA GLY A 165 -1.20 1.94 -0.03
C GLY A 165 -1.22 0.44 0.26
N VAL A 166 -1.12 0.10 1.54
CA VAL A 166 -1.26 -1.27 2.06
C VAL A 166 -2.37 -1.29 3.09
N MET A 167 -3.44 -2.06 2.81
CA MET A 167 -4.50 -2.27 3.78
C MET A 167 -4.04 -3.25 4.85
N ASN A 168 -4.18 -2.86 6.10
CA ASN A 168 -3.84 -3.63 7.30
C ASN A 168 -4.99 -3.55 8.31
N GLY A 169 -4.93 -4.33 9.38
CA GLY A 169 -5.93 -4.28 10.44
C GLY A 169 -6.24 -5.64 11.02
N LYS A 170 -7.49 -5.84 11.43
CA LYS A 170 -7.89 -7.03 12.16
C LYS A 170 -8.25 -8.19 11.23
N GLY A 171 -7.36 -9.16 11.15
CA GLY A 171 -7.56 -10.52 10.63
C GLY A 171 -8.45 -10.64 9.39
N GLY A 172 -9.55 -11.36 9.51
CA GLY A 172 -10.44 -11.68 8.40
C GLY A 172 -11.12 -10.52 7.68
N LEU A 173 -10.95 -9.26 8.14
CA LEU A 173 -11.44 -8.08 7.41
C LEU A 173 -10.48 -7.67 6.29
N VAL A 174 -9.17 -7.78 6.54
CA VAL A 174 -8.13 -7.17 5.70
C VAL A 174 -7.26 -8.16 4.96
N PHE A 175 -7.14 -9.40 5.46
CA PHE A 175 -6.33 -10.44 4.80
C PHE A 175 -7.19 -11.35 3.93
N ASP A 176 -6.64 -11.75 2.80
CA ASP A 176 -7.18 -12.79 1.94
C ASP A 176 -6.07 -13.81 1.65
N ALA A 177 -6.29 -15.07 2.00
CA ALA A 177 -5.27 -16.11 1.97
C ALA A 177 -3.96 -15.75 2.71
N GLY A 178 -4.03 -14.88 3.74
CA GLY A 178 -2.87 -14.39 4.49
C GLY A 178 -2.18 -13.16 3.90
N GLU A 179 -2.61 -12.69 2.73
CA GLU A 179 -2.01 -11.57 2.01
C GLU A 179 -2.74 -10.25 2.27
N HIS A 180 -2.00 -9.15 2.21
CA HIS A 180 -2.53 -7.79 2.26
C HIS A 180 -3.17 -7.38 0.93
N TYR A 181 -4.15 -6.47 0.99
CA TYR A 181 -4.61 -5.75 -0.19
C TYR A 181 -3.68 -4.57 -0.49
N TRP A 182 -3.33 -4.42 -1.77
CA TRP A 182 -2.46 -3.40 -2.30
C TRP A 182 -3.20 -2.50 -3.28
N PHE A 183 -2.96 -1.19 -3.17
CA PHE A 183 -3.53 -0.20 -4.06
C PHE A 183 -2.58 0.98 -4.24
N GLY A 184 -2.86 1.83 -5.20
CA GLY A 184 -2.16 3.09 -5.36
C GLY A 184 -3.14 4.25 -5.43
N LEU A 185 -2.62 5.44 -5.20
CA LEU A 185 -3.33 6.70 -5.31
C LEU A 185 -2.54 7.66 -6.20
N GLU A 186 -3.21 8.31 -7.14
CA GLU A 186 -2.68 9.43 -7.92
C GLU A 186 -3.37 10.72 -7.48
N ARG A 187 -2.58 11.77 -7.28
CA ARG A 187 -3.12 13.09 -6.97
C ARG A 187 -4.03 13.56 -8.10
N ASP A 188 -5.25 14.00 -7.77
CA ASP A 188 -6.25 14.38 -8.75
C ASP A 188 -6.49 15.89 -8.74
N ILE A 189 -7.12 16.41 -7.68
CA ILE A 189 -7.40 17.85 -7.54
C ILE A 189 -7.07 18.33 -6.13
N ALA A 190 -6.69 19.60 -6.04
CA ALA A 190 -6.67 20.34 -4.76
C ALA A 190 -8.11 20.62 -4.27
N LEU A 191 -8.31 20.60 -2.96
CA LEU A 191 -9.58 20.85 -2.28
C LEU A 191 -9.69 22.29 -1.81
#